data_f271c8e1f4a8c502074ed6077e1b1fcc
#
_entry.id   f271c8e1f4a8c502074ed6077e1b1fcc
#
_cell.length_a   1.000
_cell.length_b   1.000
_cell.length_c   1.000
_cell.angle_alpha   90.00
_cell.angle_beta   90.00
_cell.angle_gamma   90.00
#
_symmetry.space_group_name_H-M   'P 1'
#
loop_
_entity.id
_entity.type
_entity.pdbx_description
1 polymer ?
#
loop_
_entity_poly.entity_id
_entity_poly.type
_entity_poly.pdbx_seq_one_letter_code
_entity_poly.pdbx_strand_id
1 'polypeptide(L)'
;MKKLAVYSVQAAAACAASMFAVPAVLAQDAPSAKAGGLEEITVTARRREESLQDVPIALSAFSAERITNAGAPDITWLQQSTPNLTLQVARGSNSTLIAFIRGIGQQDPLWGFEPGVGLYVDDVYVARPQGAVLDIYDIERLEVLRG
;
A
#
# COMPACT_ATOMS: atom_id res chain seq x y z
N MET A 1 4.70 -72.37 47.13
CA MET A 1 4.39 -71.99 45.74
C MET A 1 3.12 -71.10 45.60
N LYS A 2 2.75 -70.29 46.62
CA LYS A 2 1.55 -69.44 46.60
C LYS A 2 1.89 -67.91 46.52
N LYS A 3 3.16 -67.53 46.53
CA LYS A 3 3.57 -66.12 46.55
C LYS A 3 3.91 -65.56 45.17
N LEU A 4 4.14 -66.39 44.15
CA LEU A 4 4.50 -65.90 42.78
C LEU A 4 3.26 -65.46 41.97
N ALA A 5 2.06 -65.97 42.30
CA ALA A 5 0.86 -65.58 41.54
C ALA A 5 0.32 -64.22 41.92
N VAL A 6 0.64 -63.69 43.11
CA VAL A 6 0.15 -62.39 43.57
C VAL A 6 0.93 -61.25 42.93
N TYR A 7 2.20 -61.44 42.66
CA TYR A 7 3.01 -60.40 42.02
C TYR A 7 2.70 -60.26 40.52
N SER A 8 2.27 -61.28 39.84
CA SER A 8 1.91 -61.23 38.42
C SER A 8 0.60 -60.45 38.17
N VAL A 9 -0.35 -60.55 39.10
CA VAL A 9 -1.61 -59.81 38.97
C VAL A 9 -1.45 -58.33 39.31
N GLN A 10 -0.58 -57.97 40.25
CA GLN A 10 -0.30 -56.56 40.56
C GLN A 10 0.50 -55.88 39.47
N ALA A 11 1.42 -56.55 38.81
CA ALA A 11 2.19 -55.96 37.66
C ALA A 11 1.29 -55.69 36.44
N ALA A 12 0.29 -56.57 36.20
CA ALA A 12 -0.66 -56.35 35.10
C ALA A 12 -1.62 -55.17 35.34
N ALA A 13 -2.01 -54.92 36.59
CA ALA A 13 -2.87 -53.79 36.94
C ALA A 13 -2.15 -52.43 36.84
N ALA A 14 -0.84 -52.36 37.09
CA ALA A 14 -0.06 -51.16 36.99
C ALA A 14 0.18 -50.73 35.52
N CYS A 15 0.29 -51.66 34.57
CA CYS A 15 0.44 -51.35 33.16
C CYS A 15 -0.89 -50.88 32.49
N ALA A 16 -2.03 -51.26 33.01
CA ALA A 16 -3.32 -50.85 32.47
C ALA A 16 -3.71 -49.41 32.84
N ALA A 17 -3.17 -48.86 33.92
CA ALA A 17 -3.46 -47.49 34.37
C ALA A 17 -2.68 -46.41 33.64
N SER A 18 -1.59 -46.76 32.93
CA SER A 18 -0.73 -45.78 32.22
C SER A 18 -1.19 -45.44 30.80
N MET A 19 -2.20 -46.12 30.25
CA MET A 19 -2.69 -45.93 28.87
C MET A 19 -3.73 -44.81 28.69
N PHE A 20 -4.18 -44.15 29.78
CA PHE A 20 -5.21 -43.10 29.69
C PHE A 20 -4.72 -41.70 30.02
N ALA A 21 -3.40 -41.48 30.18
CA ALA A 21 -2.87 -40.12 30.23
C ALA A 21 -2.73 -39.58 28.80
N VAL A 22 -3.84 -39.17 28.19
CA VAL A 22 -3.82 -38.32 26.99
C VAL A 22 -3.29 -36.96 27.46
N PRO A 23 -2.11 -36.51 27.02
CA PRO A 23 -1.70 -35.12 27.31
C PRO A 23 -2.75 -34.21 26.69
N ALA A 24 -3.44 -33.44 27.52
CA ALA A 24 -4.21 -32.29 27.02
C ALA A 24 -3.21 -31.38 26.31
N VAL A 25 -3.17 -31.48 24.99
CA VAL A 25 -2.51 -30.47 24.16
C VAL A 25 -3.30 -29.21 24.41
N LEU A 26 -2.78 -28.36 25.30
CA LEU A 26 -3.23 -26.97 25.38
C LEU A 26 -3.03 -26.45 23.95
N ALA A 27 -4.13 -26.24 23.25
CA ALA A 27 -4.11 -25.43 22.03
C ALA A 27 -3.52 -24.08 22.45
N GLN A 28 -2.22 -23.89 22.18
CA GLN A 28 -1.66 -22.56 22.20
C GLN A 28 -2.51 -21.79 21.21
N ASP A 29 -3.19 -20.76 21.71
CA ASP A 29 -3.75 -19.73 20.86
C ASP A 29 -2.59 -19.27 19.96
N ALA A 30 -2.55 -19.80 18.75
CA ALA A 30 -1.72 -19.22 17.71
C ALA A 30 -2.12 -17.73 17.66
N PRO A 31 -1.15 -16.81 17.71
CA PRO A 31 -1.49 -15.41 17.56
C PRO A 31 -2.34 -15.32 16.31
N SER A 32 -3.59 -14.91 16.48
CA SER A 32 -4.51 -14.69 15.38
C SER A 32 -3.74 -13.81 14.40
N ALA A 33 -3.24 -14.41 13.31
CA ALA A 33 -2.73 -13.64 12.21
C ALA A 33 -3.86 -12.65 11.91
N LYS A 34 -3.63 -11.35 12.18
CA LYS A 34 -4.55 -10.32 11.73
C LYS A 34 -4.78 -10.65 10.28
N ALA A 35 -5.96 -11.18 9.97
CA ALA A 35 -6.38 -11.33 8.59
C ALA A 35 -6.09 -9.95 7.99
N GLY A 36 -5.12 -9.88 7.05
CA GLY A 36 -4.75 -8.63 6.44
C GLY A 36 -6.01 -8.10 5.75
N GLY A 37 -6.81 -7.36 6.50
CA GLY A 37 -7.86 -6.55 5.92
C GLY A 37 -7.15 -5.70 4.89
N LEU A 38 -7.67 -5.66 3.68
CA LEU A 38 -7.19 -4.73 2.66
C LEU A 38 -7.13 -3.37 3.34
N GLU A 39 -5.95 -2.76 3.37
CA GLU A 39 -5.77 -1.43 3.92
C GLU A 39 -6.70 -0.49 3.14
N GLU A 40 -7.69 0.07 3.82
CA GLU A 40 -8.62 0.99 3.20
C GLU A 40 -7.87 2.30 2.90
N ILE A 41 -7.67 2.58 1.62
CA ILE A 41 -7.02 3.81 1.19
C ILE A 41 -8.08 4.91 1.12
N THR A 42 -7.98 5.90 2.01
CA THR A 42 -8.78 7.12 1.98
C THR A 42 -8.17 8.09 0.98
N VAL A 43 -9.01 8.71 0.17
CA VAL A 43 -8.63 9.69 -0.87
C VAL A 43 -9.43 10.98 -0.74
N THR A 44 -8.89 12.09 -1.27
CA THR A 44 -9.54 13.41 -1.25
C THR A 44 -9.85 13.97 -2.64
N ALA A 45 -9.86 13.10 -3.66
CA ALA A 45 -10.03 13.45 -5.07
C ALA A 45 -11.21 14.39 -5.37
N ARG A 46 -12.28 14.35 -4.58
CA ARG A 46 -13.45 15.23 -4.68
C ARG A 46 -13.54 16.27 -3.57
N ARG A 47 -12.42 16.64 -2.95
CA ARG A 47 -12.32 17.57 -1.80
C ARG A 47 -13.12 17.12 -0.59
N ARG A 48 -13.25 15.81 -0.40
CA ARG A 48 -13.82 15.14 0.76
C ARG A 48 -13.15 13.79 0.93
N GLU A 49 -13.04 13.34 2.15
CA GLU A 49 -12.49 12.03 2.46
C GLU A 49 -13.47 10.94 2.04
N GLU A 50 -13.04 10.05 1.17
CA GLU A 50 -13.82 8.92 0.68
C GLU A 50 -12.92 7.69 0.55
N SER A 51 -13.53 6.51 0.63
CA SER A 51 -12.81 5.28 0.28
C SER A 51 -12.46 5.27 -1.22
N LEU A 52 -11.24 4.88 -1.56
CA LEU A 52 -10.80 4.75 -2.96
C LEU A 52 -11.78 3.93 -3.80
N GLN A 53 -12.44 2.93 -3.19
CA GLN A 53 -13.36 2.03 -3.88
C GLN A 53 -14.72 2.67 -4.18
N ASP A 54 -15.11 3.71 -3.44
CA ASP A 54 -16.40 4.39 -3.59
C ASP A 54 -16.34 5.58 -4.54
N VAL A 55 -15.12 6.01 -4.93
CA VAL A 55 -14.94 7.15 -5.85
C VAL A 55 -15.21 6.72 -7.29
N PRO A 56 -16.22 7.30 -7.99
CA PRO A 56 -16.56 6.92 -9.37
C PRO A 56 -15.64 7.58 -10.41
N ILE A 57 -14.35 7.67 -10.11
CA ILE A 57 -13.33 8.28 -10.98
C ILE A 57 -12.17 7.28 -11.10
N ALA A 58 -11.56 7.19 -12.28
CA ALA A 58 -10.34 6.40 -12.44
C ALA A 58 -9.18 7.07 -11.69
N LEU A 59 -8.91 6.58 -10.49
CA LEU A 59 -7.97 7.15 -9.53
C LEU A 59 -6.86 6.15 -9.23
N SER A 60 -5.64 6.64 -9.06
CA SER A 60 -4.53 5.90 -8.45
C SER A 60 -4.05 6.69 -7.24
N ALA A 61 -4.01 6.05 -6.08
CA ALA A 61 -3.54 6.64 -4.84
C ALA A 61 -2.30 5.89 -4.31
N PHE A 62 -1.38 6.63 -3.73
CA PHE A 62 -0.12 6.14 -3.18
C PHE A 62 0.07 6.71 -1.79
N SER A 63 0.15 5.86 -0.78
CA SER A 63 0.44 6.26 0.60
C SER A 63 1.91 6.65 0.77
N ALA A 64 2.21 7.45 1.81
CA ALA A 64 3.57 7.81 2.18
C ALA A 64 4.50 6.60 2.32
N GLU A 65 3.99 5.52 2.94
CA GLU A 65 4.76 4.28 3.11
C GLU A 65 5.13 3.64 1.77
N ARG A 66 4.16 3.54 0.84
CA ARG A 66 4.39 2.99 -0.50
C ARG A 66 5.42 3.81 -1.29
N ILE A 67 5.33 5.13 -1.21
CA ILE A 67 6.25 6.06 -1.87
C ILE A 67 7.66 5.90 -1.30
N THR A 68 7.79 5.86 0.02
CA THR A 68 9.07 5.68 0.72
C THR A 68 9.70 4.33 0.39
N ASN A 69 8.93 3.25 0.43
CA ASN A 69 9.40 1.91 0.11
C ASN A 69 9.83 1.76 -1.36
N ALA A 70 9.23 2.54 -2.25
CA ALA A 70 9.62 2.59 -3.66
C ALA A 70 10.89 3.41 -3.91
N GLY A 71 11.35 4.21 -2.94
CA GLY A 71 12.50 5.09 -3.08
C GLY A 71 12.29 6.17 -4.15
N ALA A 72 11.06 6.67 -4.29
CA ALA A 72 10.69 7.65 -5.31
C ALA A 72 11.39 9.00 -5.04
N PRO A 73 12.26 9.50 -5.95
CA PRO A 73 12.97 10.75 -5.72
C PRO A 73 12.09 11.98 -5.97
N ASP A 74 11.25 11.93 -6.99
CA ASP A 74 10.38 13.01 -7.43
C ASP A 74 9.08 12.47 -8.05
N ILE A 75 8.17 13.36 -8.41
CA ILE A 75 6.84 12.99 -8.95
C ILE A 75 6.89 12.24 -10.28
N THR A 76 7.99 12.26 -11.03
CA THR A 76 8.09 11.54 -12.31
C THR A 76 8.07 10.02 -12.13
N TRP A 77 8.37 9.55 -10.91
CA TRP A 77 8.22 8.14 -10.53
C TRP A 77 6.80 7.61 -10.75
N LEU A 78 5.78 8.46 -10.59
CA LEU A 78 4.36 8.06 -10.73
C LEU A 78 4.05 7.44 -12.09
N GLN A 79 4.75 7.83 -13.17
CA GLN A 79 4.53 7.24 -14.50
C GLN A 79 4.83 5.74 -14.55
N GLN A 80 5.71 5.22 -13.68
CA GLN A 80 6.05 3.80 -13.62
C GLN A 80 4.93 2.97 -13.00
N SER A 81 4.11 3.61 -12.16
CA SER A 81 3.08 2.93 -11.36
C SER A 81 1.64 3.30 -11.79
N THR A 82 1.48 4.28 -12.67
CA THR A 82 0.16 4.78 -13.11
C THR A 82 -0.02 4.57 -14.62
N PRO A 83 -1.02 3.76 -15.05
CA PRO A 83 -1.29 3.57 -16.46
C PRO A 83 -1.72 4.87 -17.17
N ASN A 84 -1.27 5.07 -18.41
CA ASN A 84 -1.60 6.22 -19.26
C ASN A 84 -1.21 7.59 -18.64
N LEU A 85 -0.26 7.60 -17.75
CA LEU A 85 0.39 8.81 -17.22
C LEU A 85 1.79 8.91 -17.84
N THR A 86 2.13 10.07 -18.37
CA THR A 86 3.49 10.40 -18.80
C THR A 86 3.92 11.67 -18.09
N LEU A 87 5.01 11.57 -17.34
CA LEU A 87 5.64 12.70 -16.65
C LEU A 87 7.10 12.80 -17.10
N GLN A 88 7.48 13.93 -17.63
CA GLN A 88 8.82 14.18 -18.16
C GLN A 88 9.34 15.52 -17.70
N VAL A 89 10.63 15.57 -17.49
CA VAL A 89 11.35 16.84 -17.29
C VAL A 89 11.58 17.48 -18.64
N ALA A 90 11.27 18.77 -18.77
CA ALA A 90 11.43 19.50 -20.01
C ALA A 90 12.91 19.65 -20.40
N ARG A 91 13.19 19.71 -21.69
CA ARG A 91 14.55 19.96 -22.18
C ARG A 91 15.03 21.33 -21.75
N GLY A 92 16.25 21.39 -21.24
CA GLY A 92 16.89 22.64 -20.81
C GLY A 92 16.47 23.18 -19.45
N SER A 93 15.65 22.41 -18.70
CA SER A 93 15.27 22.74 -17.33
C SER A 93 15.07 21.46 -16.53
N ASN A 94 15.65 21.39 -15.34
CA ASN A 94 15.50 20.25 -14.43
C ASN A 94 14.28 20.37 -13.49
N SER A 95 13.55 21.48 -13.55
CA SER A 95 12.41 21.76 -12.67
C SER A 95 11.07 21.88 -13.41
N THR A 96 11.08 21.91 -14.75
CA THR A 96 9.87 22.10 -15.55
C THR A 96 9.25 20.76 -15.90
N LEU A 97 7.99 20.56 -15.51
CA LEU A 97 7.22 19.35 -15.75
C LEU A 97 6.45 19.40 -17.06
N ILE A 98 6.54 18.33 -17.84
CA ILE A 98 5.65 18.01 -18.96
C ILE A 98 4.79 16.82 -18.52
N ALA A 99 3.48 16.99 -18.52
CA ALA A 99 2.55 15.98 -18.06
C ALA A 99 1.47 15.69 -19.12
N PHE A 100 1.20 14.37 -19.31
CA PHE A 100 0.09 13.89 -20.13
C PHE A 100 -0.68 12.83 -19.35
N ILE A 101 -2.00 12.91 -19.40
CA ILE A 101 -2.91 11.87 -18.93
C ILE A 101 -3.80 11.42 -20.08
N ARG A 102 -3.79 10.12 -20.43
CA ARG A 102 -4.53 9.57 -21.57
C ARG A 102 -4.28 10.32 -22.89
N GLY A 103 -3.06 10.82 -23.08
CA GLY A 103 -2.67 11.59 -24.27
C GLY A 103 -3.04 13.07 -24.23
N ILE A 104 -3.75 13.53 -23.20
CA ILE A 104 -4.09 14.94 -23.02
C ILE A 104 -3.02 15.60 -22.15
N GLY A 105 -2.41 16.68 -22.64
CA GLY A 105 -1.33 17.39 -21.97
C GLY A 105 -0.80 18.52 -22.82
N GLN A 106 0.26 19.19 -22.35
CA GLN A 106 0.95 20.27 -23.06
C GLN A 106 2.42 19.91 -23.22
N GLN A 107 2.89 19.81 -24.47
CA GLN A 107 4.27 19.45 -24.77
C GLN A 107 5.26 20.61 -24.54
N ASP A 108 4.85 21.82 -24.89
CA ASP A 108 5.71 22.99 -24.80
C ASP A 108 5.41 23.81 -23.55
N PRO A 109 6.31 23.82 -22.55
CA PRO A 109 6.11 24.55 -21.30
C PRO A 109 6.44 26.03 -21.45
N LEU A 110 5.78 26.72 -22.40
CA LEU A 110 6.01 28.11 -22.67
C LEU A 110 5.30 29.03 -21.67
N TRP A 111 5.85 30.23 -21.49
CA TRP A 111 5.20 31.27 -20.70
C TRP A 111 3.87 31.66 -21.34
N GLY A 112 2.78 31.62 -20.57
CA GLY A 112 1.44 31.95 -21.07
C GLY A 112 0.61 30.77 -21.53
N PHE A 113 1.18 29.54 -21.62
CA PHE A 113 0.42 28.34 -21.83
C PHE A 113 0.09 27.70 -20.48
N GLU A 114 -1.13 27.27 -20.35
CA GLU A 114 -1.61 26.51 -19.18
C GLU A 114 -1.34 25.03 -19.41
N PRO A 115 -0.85 24.29 -18.39
CA PRO A 115 -0.63 22.86 -18.53
C PRO A 115 -1.96 22.14 -18.76
N GLY A 116 -1.98 21.14 -19.63
CA GLY A 116 -3.17 20.34 -19.91
C GLY A 116 -3.54 19.37 -18.77
N VAL A 117 -2.64 19.18 -17.81
CA VAL A 117 -2.82 18.41 -16.59
C VAL A 117 -2.60 19.32 -15.39
N GLY A 118 -3.61 19.45 -14.53
CA GLY A 118 -3.51 20.26 -13.32
C GLY A 118 -2.67 19.56 -12.25
N LEU A 119 -1.74 20.28 -11.65
CA LEU A 119 -0.98 19.87 -10.48
C LEU A 119 -1.47 20.65 -9.27
N TYR A 120 -1.72 19.97 -8.17
CA TYR A 120 -2.16 20.57 -6.91
C TYR A 120 -1.25 20.11 -5.78
N VAL A 121 -0.91 21.03 -4.90
CA VAL A 121 -0.20 20.77 -3.65
C VAL A 121 -1.03 21.35 -2.54
N ASP A 122 -1.49 20.52 -1.59
CA ASP A 122 -2.38 20.91 -0.49
C ASP A 122 -3.58 21.74 -0.99
N ASP A 123 -4.28 21.24 -2.02
CA ASP A 123 -5.39 21.90 -2.72
C ASP A 123 -5.05 23.20 -3.46
N VAL A 124 -3.80 23.64 -3.45
CA VAL A 124 -3.35 24.81 -4.20
C VAL A 124 -2.93 24.43 -5.61
N TYR A 125 -3.56 25.04 -6.61
CA TYR A 125 -3.22 24.82 -8.01
C TYR A 125 -1.86 25.41 -8.37
N VAL A 126 -0.96 24.58 -8.88
CA VAL A 126 0.33 25.00 -9.44
C VAL A 126 0.15 25.31 -10.92
N ALA A 127 -0.15 26.57 -11.23
CA ALA A 127 -0.51 27.01 -12.57
C ALA A 127 0.66 27.02 -13.59
N ARG A 128 1.88 26.84 -13.12
CA ARG A 128 3.07 26.91 -13.98
C ARG A 128 3.80 25.59 -14.01
N PRO A 129 4.16 25.06 -15.18
CA PRO A 129 4.97 23.85 -15.28
C PRO A 129 6.42 24.05 -14.79
N GLN A 130 6.90 25.31 -14.78
CA GLN A 130 8.20 25.64 -14.23
C GLN A 130 8.19 25.54 -12.70
N GLY A 131 9.05 24.69 -12.17
CA GLY A 131 9.06 24.38 -10.74
C GLY A 131 8.04 23.30 -10.34
N ALA A 132 7.41 22.63 -11.28
CA ALA A 132 6.43 21.59 -11.04
C ALA A 132 7.03 20.16 -10.94
N VAL A 133 8.32 19.98 -11.18
CA VAL A 133 9.04 18.75 -10.80
C VAL A 133 9.33 18.85 -9.32
N LEU A 134 8.45 18.27 -8.53
CA LEU A 134 8.52 18.31 -7.07
C LEU A 134 9.27 17.10 -6.54
N ASP A 135 10.21 17.35 -5.63
CA ASP A 135 10.83 16.32 -4.84
C ASP A 135 9.78 15.70 -3.90
N ILE A 136 9.82 14.39 -3.76
CA ILE A 136 8.90 13.66 -2.89
C ILE A 136 9.56 13.47 -1.54
N TYR A 137 9.22 14.36 -0.60
CA TYR A 137 9.52 14.14 0.79
C TYR A 137 8.47 14.82 1.67
N ASP A 138 8.22 14.25 2.85
CA ASP A 138 7.19 14.74 3.80
C ASP A 138 5.78 14.84 3.17
N ILE A 139 5.41 13.83 2.38
CA ILE A 139 4.13 13.73 1.69
C ILE A 139 3.30 12.64 2.34
N GLU A 140 2.06 12.95 2.70
CA GLU A 140 1.11 11.99 3.25
C GLU A 140 0.61 11.01 2.18
N ARG A 141 0.27 11.53 1.00
CA ARG A 141 -0.22 10.74 -0.14
C ARG A 141 -0.07 11.47 -1.46
N LEU A 142 -0.10 10.72 -2.54
CA LEU A 142 -0.20 11.23 -3.90
C LEU A 142 -1.43 10.62 -4.57
N GLU A 143 -2.17 11.44 -5.28
CA GLU A 143 -3.37 11.03 -6.00
C GLU A 143 -3.26 11.43 -7.48
N VAL A 144 -3.57 10.49 -8.38
CA VAL A 144 -3.62 10.74 -9.84
C VAL A 144 -5.02 10.46 -10.33
N LEU A 145 -5.74 11.52 -10.69
CA LEU A 145 -7.09 11.48 -11.22
C LEU A 145 -7.03 11.46 -12.76
N ARG A 146 -7.64 10.45 -13.34
CA ARG A 146 -7.59 10.23 -14.80
C ARG A 146 -8.93 10.45 -15.50
N GLY A 147 -9.82 11.17 -14.87
CA GLY A 147 -11.13 11.57 -15.39
C GLY A 147 -12.24 10.59 -15.13
#